data_d8a058800c791e3c6891a9c671bf1345
#
_entry.id   d8a058800c791e3c6891a9c671bf1345
#
_cell.length_a   1.000
_cell.length_b   1.000
_cell.length_c   1.000
_cell.angle_alpha   90.00
_cell.angle_beta   90.00
_cell.angle_gamma   90.00
#
_symmetry.space_group_name_H-M   'P 1'
#
loop_
_entity.id
_entity.type
_entity.pdbx_description
1 polymer ?
#
loop_
_entity_poly.entity_id
_entity_poly.type
_entity_poly.pdbx_seq_one_letter_code
_entity_poly.pdbx_strand_id
1 'polypeptide(L)'
;MGNNPDLPTFPQPQPQPSTAGKTLAQLRSRRWFADAGMRGFAHRQRLQQMGVRRQDVMDRPIIGIINTWSDLSPCHAHLRERAESVKRGVLLAGGFPVELPAMGLGEVLVKPTTMLYRNFLAMEVEELLRSHPIDGVVLLAGCDKTTPATVMGAVSMGLPMLFCAAGPMLNDRQVTAGVTRQIGAGTHTRMFWDEYQAGAIDEAQWVALEAKMTRSPGTCNTMGTASTMTALVEALGLALPGSTSIPAMDAAHPRMATDCGERIVGMVWDDLTPARILSRGAFLNAAAVQMALGGSTNAAVHIVAMARRAGVVLGLDDLDAVARRVPVLANLFPSGDRLMEDFYYAGGLPALMKRIAAELSLGELTVTGRTLGENIASAEVLDDAVIRPLAQPVSSSGALAVLRGNLAPDGAVMKASAADPRFFQHRGRALVFDSPAEMNARCADLDLDVDENTVLVLRYAGPVGAPGMPEWGGLAIPKKLLARGVRDMVRLSDARMSGTHYGSCVLHISPEAAVGGPLALVRNGDEIALDVPARTLTLCVADDELARRRAAWVAPPRPVSRGYTRLYQEHVTQAHEGCDFDFLQGDAPSPEPAIF
;
A
#
# COMPACT_ATOMS: atom_id res chain seq x y z
N MET A 1 -23.33 -37.68 -12.82
CA MET A 1 -22.49 -36.70 -12.11
C MET A 1 -22.33 -35.54 -13.07
N GLY A 2 -23.13 -34.51 -12.90
CA GLY A 2 -23.20 -33.38 -13.83
C GLY A 2 -22.04 -32.41 -13.58
N ASN A 3 -21.36 -32.05 -14.67
CA ASN A 3 -20.41 -30.92 -14.67
C ASN A 3 -21.17 -29.65 -14.31
N ASN A 4 -20.72 -28.94 -13.28
CA ASN A 4 -21.18 -27.61 -12.96
C ASN A 4 -20.39 -26.62 -13.81
N PRO A 5 -21.01 -25.83 -14.72
CA PRO A 5 -20.30 -24.93 -15.63
C PRO A 5 -19.93 -23.56 -15.02
N ASP A 6 -20.20 -23.30 -13.75
CA ASP A 6 -20.21 -21.95 -13.18
C ASP A 6 -18.98 -21.58 -12.34
N LEU A 7 -17.84 -22.24 -12.51
CA LEU A 7 -16.59 -21.76 -11.91
C LEU A 7 -15.81 -20.96 -12.96
N PRO A 8 -15.35 -19.75 -12.66
CA PRO A 8 -14.52 -18.99 -13.58
C PRO A 8 -13.22 -19.75 -13.84
N THR A 9 -13.12 -20.33 -15.03
CA THR A 9 -11.88 -20.93 -15.53
C THR A 9 -10.97 -19.79 -15.99
N PHE A 10 -9.90 -19.56 -15.23
CA PHE A 10 -8.82 -18.69 -15.70
C PHE A 10 -8.23 -19.29 -17.01
N PRO A 11 -8.06 -18.48 -18.07
CA PRO A 11 -7.45 -18.99 -19.30
C PRO A 11 -6.02 -19.42 -19.01
N GLN A 12 -5.71 -20.67 -19.28
CA GLN A 12 -4.35 -21.20 -19.21
C GLN A 12 -3.46 -20.39 -20.16
N PRO A 13 -2.34 -19.85 -19.72
CA PRO A 13 -1.41 -19.16 -20.59
C PRO A 13 -0.76 -20.19 -21.53
N GLN A 14 -1.13 -20.18 -22.80
CA GLN A 14 -0.34 -20.88 -23.81
C GLN A 14 0.87 -20.01 -24.16
N PRO A 15 2.10 -20.51 -24.04
CA PRO A 15 3.29 -19.76 -24.41
C PRO A 15 3.29 -19.52 -25.92
N GLN A 16 3.10 -18.27 -26.33
CA GLN A 16 3.47 -17.87 -27.70
C GLN A 16 4.97 -17.56 -27.71
N PRO A 17 5.76 -18.09 -28.64
CA PRO A 17 7.18 -17.82 -28.73
C PRO A 17 7.43 -16.35 -29.08
N SER A 18 8.11 -15.61 -28.20
CA SER A 18 8.59 -14.26 -28.49
C SER A 18 9.77 -14.34 -29.45
N THR A 19 9.85 -13.43 -30.42
CA THR A 19 10.87 -13.41 -31.47
C THR A 19 12.25 -12.88 -31.02
N ALA A 20 12.51 -12.71 -29.73
CA ALA A 20 13.79 -12.27 -29.15
C ALA A 20 13.93 -12.64 -27.66
N GLY A 21 13.80 -13.91 -27.29
CA GLY A 21 14.00 -14.35 -25.91
C GLY A 21 15.48 -14.45 -25.53
N LYS A 22 15.77 -14.41 -24.20
CA LYS A 22 17.10 -14.69 -23.67
C LYS A 22 17.52 -16.12 -23.99
N THR A 23 18.81 -16.30 -24.28
CA THR A 23 19.45 -17.60 -24.35
C THR A 23 19.98 -18.01 -22.98
N LEU A 24 20.27 -19.29 -22.78
CA LEU A 24 20.89 -19.81 -21.56
C LEU A 24 22.18 -19.05 -21.20
N ALA A 25 23.01 -18.70 -22.19
CA ALA A 25 24.26 -17.97 -21.97
C ALA A 25 24.07 -16.54 -21.42
N GLN A 26 22.88 -15.96 -21.63
CA GLN A 26 22.55 -14.60 -21.19
C GLN A 26 21.90 -14.56 -19.80
N LEU A 27 21.68 -15.70 -19.15
CA LEU A 27 21.20 -15.73 -17.78
C LEU A 27 22.24 -15.10 -16.84
N ARG A 28 21.78 -14.24 -15.91
CA ARG A 28 22.64 -13.54 -14.96
C ARG A 28 23.37 -14.52 -14.03
N SER A 29 22.71 -15.59 -13.60
CA SER A 29 23.26 -16.66 -12.76
C SER A 29 24.47 -17.36 -13.38
N ARG A 30 24.62 -17.33 -14.71
CA ARG A 30 25.78 -17.89 -15.43
C ARG A 30 27.11 -17.25 -15.03
N ARG A 31 27.10 -15.99 -14.58
CA ARG A 31 28.30 -15.31 -14.07
C ARG A 31 28.92 -16.04 -12.88
N TRP A 32 28.10 -16.72 -12.06
CA TRP A 32 28.55 -17.52 -10.91
C TRP A 32 28.87 -18.96 -11.29
N PHE A 33 28.07 -19.58 -12.15
CA PHE A 33 28.10 -21.05 -12.32
C PHE A 33 28.73 -21.52 -13.62
N ALA A 34 28.78 -20.69 -14.66
CA ALA A 34 29.37 -21.12 -15.95
C ALA A 34 30.89 -21.01 -16.02
N ASP A 35 31.52 -20.27 -15.10
CA ASP A 35 32.99 -20.19 -15.06
C ASP A 35 33.62 -21.58 -14.88
N ALA A 36 34.58 -21.91 -15.75
CA ALA A 36 35.32 -23.18 -15.73
C ALA A 36 36.46 -23.18 -14.69
N GLY A 37 36.84 -22.00 -14.20
CA GLY A 37 37.94 -21.82 -13.25
C GLY A 37 37.57 -22.19 -11.81
N MET A 38 38.51 -21.91 -10.92
CA MET A 38 38.42 -22.21 -9.49
C MET A 38 37.14 -21.61 -8.84
N ARG A 39 36.71 -20.45 -9.29
CA ARG A 39 35.57 -19.75 -8.70
C ARG A 39 34.25 -20.45 -9.03
N GLY A 40 33.98 -20.70 -10.30
CA GLY A 40 32.79 -21.46 -10.69
C GLY A 40 32.76 -22.85 -10.07
N PHE A 41 33.93 -23.49 -9.92
CA PHE A 41 34.07 -24.74 -9.15
C PHE A 41 33.61 -24.53 -7.68
N ALA A 42 34.14 -23.52 -7.01
CA ALA A 42 33.80 -23.23 -5.61
C ALA A 42 32.30 -22.94 -5.42
N HIS A 43 31.71 -22.14 -6.31
CA HIS A 43 30.26 -21.83 -6.26
C HIS A 43 29.40 -23.10 -6.41
N ARG A 44 29.70 -23.93 -7.43
CA ARG A 44 28.99 -25.20 -7.64
C ARG A 44 29.20 -26.20 -6.51
N GLN A 45 30.41 -26.28 -5.94
CA GLN A 45 30.72 -27.13 -4.79
C GLN A 45 29.85 -26.76 -3.57
N ARG A 46 29.68 -25.45 -3.29
CA ARG A 46 28.89 -25.00 -2.15
C ARG A 46 27.39 -25.32 -2.30
N LEU A 47 26.87 -25.25 -3.51
CA LEU A 47 25.50 -25.70 -3.75
C LEU A 47 25.33 -27.20 -3.57
N GLN A 48 26.32 -28.00 -4.00
CA GLN A 48 26.29 -29.46 -3.77
C GLN A 48 26.34 -29.81 -2.27
N GLN A 49 27.01 -29.01 -1.46
CA GLN A 49 26.99 -29.13 0.00
C GLN A 49 25.55 -29.02 0.58
N MET A 50 24.66 -28.28 -0.07
CA MET A 50 23.26 -28.13 0.29
C MET A 50 22.34 -29.15 -0.39
N GLY A 51 22.89 -30.16 -1.07
CA GLY A 51 22.12 -31.19 -1.79
C GLY A 51 21.64 -30.77 -3.19
N VAL A 52 22.05 -29.61 -3.70
CA VAL A 52 21.70 -29.13 -5.05
C VAL A 52 22.66 -29.77 -6.07
N ARG A 53 22.12 -30.46 -7.08
CA ARG A 53 22.92 -31.07 -8.13
C ARG A 53 23.46 -30.01 -9.09
N ARG A 54 24.66 -30.24 -9.64
CA ARG A 54 25.26 -29.33 -10.63
C ARG A 54 24.28 -28.97 -11.77
N GLN A 55 23.61 -29.96 -12.34
CA GLN A 55 22.66 -29.79 -13.44
C GLN A 55 21.46 -28.92 -13.08
N ASP A 56 21.07 -28.86 -11.80
CA ASP A 56 19.93 -28.08 -11.34
C ASP A 56 20.13 -26.57 -11.51
N VAL A 57 21.39 -26.11 -11.56
CA VAL A 57 21.74 -24.69 -11.68
C VAL A 57 22.48 -24.33 -12.97
N MET A 58 22.91 -25.33 -13.75
CA MET A 58 23.67 -25.08 -14.99
C MET A 58 22.79 -24.76 -16.18
N ASP A 59 21.59 -25.35 -16.26
CA ASP A 59 20.80 -25.40 -17.50
C ASP A 59 19.40 -24.76 -17.34
N ARG A 60 19.18 -24.00 -16.28
CA ARG A 60 17.89 -23.38 -15.96
C ARG A 60 18.05 -22.00 -15.33
N PRO A 61 17.03 -21.11 -15.45
CA PRO A 61 17.03 -19.87 -14.73
C PRO A 61 16.83 -20.10 -13.22
N ILE A 62 17.50 -19.30 -12.42
CA ILE A 62 17.37 -19.32 -10.97
C ILE A 62 16.39 -18.24 -10.55
N ILE A 63 15.30 -18.66 -9.91
CA ILE A 63 14.22 -17.80 -9.47
C ILE A 63 14.31 -17.56 -7.96
N GLY A 64 14.54 -16.32 -7.57
CA GLY A 64 14.43 -15.89 -6.18
C GLY A 64 12.98 -15.82 -5.74
N ILE A 65 12.71 -16.22 -4.51
CA ILE A 65 11.41 -16.04 -3.86
C ILE A 65 11.68 -15.18 -2.62
N ILE A 66 11.43 -13.88 -2.73
CA ILE A 66 11.50 -12.98 -1.58
C ILE A 66 10.29 -13.25 -0.71
N ASN A 67 10.51 -13.76 0.50
CA ASN A 67 9.44 -14.14 1.40
C ASN A 67 9.44 -13.30 2.67
N THR A 68 8.40 -12.49 2.86
CA THR A 68 8.20 -11.64 4.04
C THR A 68 7.42 -12.35 5.17
N TRP A 69 7.43 -13.68 5.19
CA TRP A 69 6.84 -14.48 6.26
C TRP A 69 7.44 -14.15 7.63
N SER A 70 6.59 -14.15 8.66
CA SER A 70 7.02 -14.02 10.05
C SER A 70 5.95 -14.56 10.98
N ASP A 71 6.32 -15.19 12.09
CA ASP A 71 5.41 -15.60 13.18
C ASP A 71 4.72 -14.39 13.84
N LEU A 72 5.27 -13.19 13.73
CA LEU A 72 4.72 -11.95 14.28
C LEU A 72 4.00 -11.09 13.22
N SER A 73 3.73 -11.64 12.04
CA SER A 73 2.98 -10.96 10.99
C SER A 73 1.73 -11.76 10.60
N PRO A 74 0.55 -11.45 11.18
CA PRO A 74 -0.70 -12.16 10.85
C PRO A 74 -1.05 -12.09 9.37
N CYS A 75 -0.68 -10.98 8.70
CA CYS A 75 -0.89 -10.81 7.26
C CYS A 75 -0.09 -11.82 6.43
N HIS A 76 1.02 -12.36 6.95
CA HIS A 76 1.99 -13.16 6.22
C HIS A 76 2.18 -14.57 6.79
N ALA A 77 1.47 -14.95 7.85
CA ALA A 77 1.67 -16.23 8.54
C ALA A 77 1.58 -17.44 7.61
N HIS A 78 0.76 -17.38 6.55
CA HIS A 78 0.59 -18.44 5.56
C HIS A 78 1.59 -18.39 4.40
N LEU A 79 2.42 -17.35 4.27
CA LEU A 79 3.34 -17.20 3.12
C LEU A 79 4.44 -18.27 3.08
N ARG A 80 4.78 -18.87 4.21
CA ARG A 80 5.70 -20.01 4.26
C ARG A 80 5.18 -21.19 3.41
N GLU A 81 3.90 -21.51 3.52
CA GLU A 81 3.26 -22.56 2.72
C GLU A 81 3.08 -22.12 1.26
N ARG A 82 2.84 -20.82 1.01
CA ARG A 82 2.70 -20.28 -0.34
C ARG A 82 4.02 -20.31 -1.11
N ALA A 83 5.16 -20.15 -0.43
CA ALA A 83 6.48 -20.33 -1.04
C ALA A 83 6.62 -21.73 -1.66
N GLU A 84 6.12 -22.78 -1.01
CA GLU A 84 6.15 -24.15 -1.56
C GLU A 84 5.29 -24.27 -2.85
N SER A 85 4.16 -23.56 -2.93
CA SER A 85 3.35 -23.51 -4.15
C SER A 85 4.08 -22.79 -5.29
N VAL A 86 4.76 -21.67 -5.01
CA VAL A 86 5.60 -20.97 -5.99
C VAL A 86 6.77 -21.85 -6.44
N LYS A 87 7.48 -22.52 -5.53
CA LYS A 87 8.59 -23.45 -5.85
C LYS A 87 8.11 -24.55 -6.82
N ARG A 88 6.92 -25.11 -6.57
CA ARG A 88 6.30 -26.10 -7.46
C ARG A 88 6.12 -25.56 -8.88
N GLY A 89 5.55 -24.36 -9.02
CA GLY A 89 5.36 -23.72 -10.33
C GLY A 89 6.68 -23.47 -11.07
N VAL A 90 7.68 -22.94 -10.36
CA VAL A 90 9.02 -22.71 -10.91
C VAL A 90 9.64 -24.02 -11.43
N LEU A 91 9.53 -25.11 -10.66
CA LEU A 91 10.06 -26.42 -11.08
C LEU A 91 9.31 -27.00 -12.27
N LEU A 92 7.98 -26.89 -12.33
CA LEU A 92 7.16 -27.33 -13.46
C LEU A 92 7.52 -26.59 -14.75
N ALA A 93 7.85 -25.29 -14.65
CA ALA A 93 8.28 -24.49 -15.80
C ALA A 93 9.78 -24.64 -16.15
N GLY A 94 10.50 -25.53 -15.47
CA GLY A 94 11.92 -25.80 -15.75
C GLY A 94 12.89 -24.79 -15.14
N GLY A 95 12.48 -23.95 -14.19
CA GLY A 95 13.35 -23.09 -13.39
C GLY A 95 13.92 -23.81 -12.16
N PHE A 96 14.79 -23.13 -11.43
CA PHE A 96 15.30 -23.57 -10.12
C PHE A 96 14.93 -22.53 -9.05
N PRO A 97 14.06 -22.85 -8.07
CA PRO A 97 13.61 -21.89 -7.06
C PRO A 97 14.59 -21.80 -5.89
N VAL A 98 14.83 -20.58 -5.42
CA VAL A 98 15.62 -20.28 -4.21
C VAL A 98 14.84 -19.31 -3.34
N GLU A 99 14.49 -19.72 -2.13
CA GLU A 99 13.79 -18.86 -1.18
C GLU A 99 14.79 -17.96 -0.43
N LEU A 100 14.51 -16.66 -0.41
CA LEU A 100 15.27 -15.63 0.27
C LEU A 100 14.35 -14.97 1.31
N PRO A 101 14.56 -15.25 2.62
CA PRO A 101 13.78 -14.59 3.66
C PRO A 101 14.11 -13.10 3.69
N ALA A 102 13.07 -12.29 3.87
CA ALA A 102 13.18 -10.85 4.02
C ALA A 102 12.34 -10.39 5.22
N MET A 103 12.56 -9.16 5.69
CA MET A 103 11.90 -8.63 6.87
C MET A 103 10.37 -8.68 6.77
N GLY A 104 9.72 -9.40 7.68
CA GLY A 104 8.25 -9.45 7.83
C GLY A 104 7.73 -8.28 8.65
N LEU A 105 7.01 -7.35 8.01
CA LEU A 105 6.48 -6.15 8.64
C LEU A 105 4.95 -6.23 8.79
N GLY A 106 4.47 -6.57 10.00
CA GLY A 106 3.04 -6.53 10.36
C GLY A 106 2.69 -5.20 11.05
N GLU A 107 1.87 -4.33 10.43
CA GLU A 107 1.59 -2.96 10.92
C GLU A 107 1.11 -2.91 12.37
N VAL A 108 0.33 -3.91 12.80
CA VAL A 108 -0.26 -3.90 14.14
C VAL A 108 0.79 -4.13 15.24
N LEU A 109 1.77 -5.01 15.00
CA LEU A 109 2.74 -5.43 16.02
C LEU A 109 4.09 -4.70 15.93
N VAL A 110 4.49 -4.23 14.76
CA VAL A 110 5.75 -3.50 14.57
C VAL A 110 5.61 -2.05 15.03
N LYS A 111 6.54 -1.59 15.89
CA LYS A 111 6.54 -0.24 16.46
C LYS A 111 7.85 0.52 16.13
N PRO A 112 7.80 1.83 16.00
CA PRO A 112 6.64 2.73 16.15
C PRO A 112 5.62 2.57 15.01
N THR A 113 6.04 2.15 13.82
CA THR A 113 5.23 1.88 12.63
C THR A 113 6.07 1.12 11.61
N THR A 114 5.46 0.27 10.78
CA THR A 114 6.15 -0.41 9.69
C THR A 114 6.70 0.56 8.64
N MET A 115 6.16 1.76 8.53
CA MET A 115 6.64 2.78 7.59
C MET A 115 8.09 3.21 7.88
N LEU A 116 8.53 3.21 9.13
CA LEU A 116 9.93 3.44 9.46
C LEU A 116 10.85 2.46 8.72
N TYR A 117 10.42 1.21 8.59
CA TYR A 117 11.21 0.13 8.03
C TYR A 117 10.94 -0.14 6.54
N ARG A 118 10.01 0.58 5.87
CA ARG A 118 9.70 0.37 4.45
C ARG A 118 10.93 0.52 3.56
N ASN A 119 11.72 1.57 3.75
CA ASN A 119 12.90 1.83 2.94
C ASN A 119 14.03 0.85 3.28
N PHE A 120 14.14 0.41 4.54
CA PHE A 120 15.09 -0.63 4.95
C PHE A 120 14.81 -1.96 4.25
N LEU A 121 13.55 -2.42 4.24
CA LEU A 121 13.14 -3.61 3.51
C LEU A 121 13.34 -3.47 1.99
N ALA A 122 13.12 -2.27 1.42
CA ALA A 122 13.38 -2.04 0.00
C ALA A 122 14.87 -2.21 -0.33
N MET A 123 15.76 -1.66 0.51
CA MET A 123 17.22 -1.85 0.39
C MET A 123 17.61 -3.33 0.57
N GLU A 124 17.03 -4.00 1.57
CA GLU A 124 17.29 -5.43 1.80
C GLU A 124 16.94 -6.27 0.56
N VAL A 125 15.78 -6.04 -0.04
CA VAL A 125 15.34 -6.77 -1.25
C VAL A 125 16.27 -6.48 -2.43
N GLU A 126 16.61 -5.22 -2.66
CA GLU A 126 17.55 -4.83 -3.73
C GLU A 126 18.90 -5.55 -3.55
N GLU A 127 19.48 -5.54 -2.34
CA GLU A 127 20.77 -6.16 -2.05
C GLU A 127 20.73 -7.69 -2.07
N LEU A 128 19.64 -8.31 -1.61
CA LEU A 128 19.44 -9.76 -1.75
C LEU A 128 19.45 -10.18 -3.22
N LEU A 129 18.75 -9.44 -4.09
CA LEU A 129 18.70 -9.75 -5.51
C LEU A 129 20.04 -9.45 -6.21
N ARG A 130 20.71 -8.35 -5.83
CA ARG A 130 21.98 -7.94 -6.42
C ARG A 130 23.12 -8.88 -6.06
N SER A 131 23.20 -9.33 -4.80
CA SER A 131 24.32 -10.13 -4.29
C SER A 131 24.22 -11.62 -4.62
N HIS A 132 23.07 -12.14 -5.03
CA HIS A 132 22.85 -13.57 -5.29
C HIS A 132 22.67 -13.86 -6.78
N PRO A 133 22.90 -15.12 -7.22
CA PRO A 133 22.79 -15.54 -8.63
C PRO A 133 21.33 -15.71 -9.09
N ILE A 134 20.55 -14.65 -9.05
CA ILE A 134 19.11 -14.65 -9.35
C ILE A 134 18.87 -14.11 -10.77
N ASP A 135 18.03 -14.77 -11.56
CA ASP A 135 17.64 -14.37 -12.92
C ASP A 135 16.27 -13.69 -12.98
N GLY A 136 15.38 -13.99 -12.04
CA GLY A 136 14.06 -13.41 -11.87
C GLY A 136 13.53 -13.63 -10.46
N VAL A 137 12.49 -12.90 -10.05
CA VAL A 137 12.01 -12.93 -8.65
C VAL A 137 10.49 -12.98 -8.55
N VAL A 138 9.99 -13.79 -7.60
CA VAL A 138 8.61 -13.70 -7.09
C VAL A 138 8.65 -13.04 -5.73
N LEU A 139 7.80 -12.02 -5.53
CA LEU A 139 7.67 -11.27 -4.28
C LEU A 139 6.46 -11.76 -3.50
N LEU A 140 6.66 -12.47 -2.39
CA LEU A 140 5.61 -12.87 -1.46
C LEU A 140 5.46 -11.81 -0.37
N ALA A 141 4.44 -10.97 -0.51
CA ALA A 141 4.14 -9.87 0.41
C ALA A 141 2.65 -9.50 0.33
N GLY A 142 2.17 -8.61 1.20
CA GLY A 142 0.75 -8.22 1.15
C GLY A 142 0.35 -7.16 2.17
N CYS A 143 1.11 -6.98 3.25
CA CYS A 143 0.79 -5.97 4.27
C CYS A 143 1.13 -4.55 3.78
N ASP A 144 0.66 -3.56 4.49
CA ASP A 144 0.67 -2.12 4.17
C ASP A 144 1.98 -1.60 3.56
N LYS A 145 3.13 -2.03 4.11
CA LYS A 145 4.45 -1.51 3.71
C LYS A 145 5.33 -2.57 3.06
N THR A 146 5.05 -3.86 3.27
CA THR A 146 5.81 -4.92 2.59
C THR A 146 5.55 -4.93 1.09
N THR A 147 4.29 -4.65 0.67
CA THR A 147 3.95 -4.53 -0.75
C THR A 147 4.77 -3.47 -1.46
N PRO A 148 4.74 -2.17 -1.09
CA PRO A 148 5.55 -1.16 -1.76
C PRO A 148 7.06 -1.39 -1.57
N ALA A 149 7.51 -1.85 -0.39
CA ALA A 149 8.93 -2.06 -0.13
C ALA A 149 9.56 -3.11 -1.03
N THR A 150 8.92 -4.28 -1.16
CA THR A 150 9.44 -5.36 -2.01
C THR A 150 9.42 -4.98 -3.49
N VAL A 151 8.38 -4.27 -3.94
CA VAL A 151 8.31 -3.75 -5.31
C VAL A 151 9.40 -2.71 -5.56
N MET A 152 9.60 -1.73 -4.65
CA MET A 152 10.65 -0.71 -4.76
C MET A 152 12.04 -1.33 -4.89
N GLY A 153 12.37 -2.32 -4.03
CA GLY A 153 13.66 -3.00 -4.07
C GLY A 153 13.88 -3.82 -5.35
N ALA A 154 12.86 -4.55 -5.80
CA ALA A 154 12.96 -5.34 -7.03
C ALA A 154 13.03 -4.47 -8.29
N VAL A 155 12.32 -3.33 -8.32
CA VAL A 155 12.40 -2.33 -9.40
C VAL A 155 13.80 -1.74 -9.48
N SER A 156 14.41 -1.37 -8.35
CA SER A 156 15.78 -0.85 -8.31
C SER A 156 16.81 -1.84 -8.86
N MET A 157 16.61 -3.15 -8.67
CA MET A 157 17.49 -4.18 -9.26
C MET A 157 17.22 -4.42 -10.75
N GLY A 158 15.99 -4.23 -11.23
CA GLY A 158 15.63 -4.32 -12.64
C GLY A 158 15.53 -5.73 -13.23
N LEU A 159 15.51 -6.79 -12.42
CA LEU A 159 15.27 -8.16 -12.89
C LEU A 159 13.79 -8.40 -13.20
N PRO A 160 13.45 -9.38 -14.08
CA PRO A 160 12.08 -9.85 -14.22
C PRO A 160 11.49 -10.14 -12.84
N MET A 161 10.33 -9.54 -12.54
CA MET A 161 9.69 -9.65 -11.24
C MET A 161 8.19 -9.88 -11.36
N LEU A 162 7.61 -10.65 -10.43
CA LEU A 162 6.19 -10.91 -10.34
C LEU A 162 5.75 -10.86 -8.87
N PHE A 163 4.69 -10.14 -8.58
CA PHE A 163 4.13 -10.01 -7.25
C PHE A 163 3.06 -11.08 -6.99
N CYS A 164 3.23 -11.83 -5.90
CA CYS A 164 2.26 -12.81 -5.40
C CYS A 164 1.70 -12.30 -4.06
N ALA A 165 0.48 -11.80 -4.10
CA ALA A 165 -0.18 -11.17 -2.97
C ALA A 165 -0.49 -12.16 -1.84
N ALA A 166 -0.42 -11.73 -0.58
CA ALA A 166 -0.86 -12.52 0.57
C ALA A 166 -2.38 -12.78 0.61
N GLY A 167 -3.17 -11.91 -0.02
CA GLY A 167 -4.63 -11.98 -0.02
C GLY A 167 -5.29 -11.53 1.29
N PRO A 168 -6.55 -11.06 1.24
CA PRO A 168 -7.30 -10.64 2.41
C PRO A 168 -7.73 -11.83 3.28
N MET A 169 -7.87 -11.60 4.61
CA MET A 169 -8.46 -12.58 5.51
C MET A 169 -9.95 -12.80 5.20
N LEU A 170 -10.49 -13.92 5.67
CA LEU A 170 -11.92 -14.24 5.53
C LEU A 170 -12.80 -13.27 6.33
N ASN A 171 -14.00 -13.02 5.81
CA ASN A 171 -15.01 -12.22 6.49
C ASN A 171 -15.57 -12.95 7.73
N ASP A 172 -15.99 -12.20 8.74
CA ASP A 172 -16.79 -12.71 9.84
C ASP A 172 -18.14 -11.99 9.93
N ARG A 173 -18.99 -12.48 10.78
CA ARG A 173 -20.36 -12.00 10.99
C ARG A 173 -20.66 -11.84 12.47
N GLN A 174 -21.33 -10.74 12.79
CA GLN A 174 -21.92 -10.53 14.11
C GLN A 174 -23.45 -10.52 13.99
N VAL A 175 -24.10 -11.22 14.91
CA VAL A 175 -25.55 -11.18 15.04
C VAL A 175 -25.90 -10.35 16.27
N THR A 176 -26.57 -9.22 16.08
CA THR A 176 -27.05 -8.36 17.16
C THR A 176 -28.53 -8.09 16.96
N ALA A 177 -29.35 -8.40 17.96
CA ALA A 177 -30.81 -8.24 17.93
C ALA A 177 -31.47 -8.88 16.67
N GLY A 178 -30.98 -10.06 16.23
CA GLY A 178 -31.50 -10.76 15.06
C GLY A 178 -31.03 -10.21 13.71
N VAL A 179 -30.21 -9.17 13.69
CA VAL A 179 -29.61 -8.61 12.47
C VAL A 179 -28.19 -9.14 12.32
N THR A 180 -27.90 -9.79 11.20
CA THR A 180 -26.55 -10.24 10.84
C THR A 180 -25.82 -9.11 10.11
N ARG A 181 -24.66 -8.71 10.62
CA ARG A 181 -23.74 -7.75 9.99
C ARG A 181 -22.42 -8.44 9.69
N GLN A 182 -21.83 -8.15 8.54
CA GLN A 182 -20.44 -8.51 8.27
C GLN A 182 -19.53 -7.60 9.10
N ILE A 183 -18.48 -8.16 9.66
CA ILE A 183 -17.48 -7.43 10.43
C ILE A 183 -16.09 -7.74 9.88
N GLY A 184 -15.23 -6.73 9.86
CA GLY A 184 -13.87 -6.82 9.38
C GLY A 184 -12.92 -6.03 10.27
N ALA A 185 -11.65 -6.36 10.19
CA ALA A 185 -10.61 -5.68 10.94
C ALA A 185 -10.43 -4.22 10.51
N GLY A 186 -9.93 -3.40 11.41
CA GLY A 186 -9.62 -1.99 11.19
C GLY A 186 -10.84 -1.08 11.38
N THR A 187 -11.70 -0.92 10.40
CA THR A 187 -12.87 -0.02 10.49
C THR A 187 -13.79 -0.41 11.65
N HIS A 188 -14.17 -1.68 11.74
CA HIS A 188 -15.06 -2.14 12.81
C HIS A 188 -14.39 -2.15 14.19
N THR A 189 -13.06 -2.36 14.26
CA THR A 189 -12.33 -2.20 15.54
C THR A 189 -12.54 -0.80 16.11
N ARG A 190 -12.47 0.22 15.24
CA ARG A 190 -12.71 1.61 15.66
C ARG A 190 -14.15 1.85 16.06
N MET A 191 -15.11 1.37 15.27
CA MET A 191 -16.54 1.52 15.55
C MET A 191 -16.91 0.89 16.90
N PHE A 192 -16.45 -0.33 17.17
CA PHE A 192 -16.72 -1.01 18.44
C PHE A 192 -15.97 -0.39 19.61
N TRP A 193 -14.76 0.17 19.37
CA TRP A 193 -14.07 0.96 20.38
C TRP A 193 -14.88 2.19 20.81
N ASP A 194 -15.44 2.92 19.84
CA ASP A 194 -16.30 4.08 20.12
C ASP A 194 -17.57 3.68 20.89
N GLU A 195 -18.18 2.51 20.55
CA GLU A 195 -19.31 1.95 21.29
C GLU A 195 -18.93 1.56 22.73
N TYR A 196 -17.76 0.95 22.91
CA TYR A 196 -17.22 0.61 24.24
C TYR A 196 -16.95 1.86 25.07
N GLN A 197 -16.31 2.89 24.50
CA GLN A 197 -16.07 4.16 25.19
C GLN A 197 -17.38 4.92 25.52
N ALA A 198 -18.42 4.74 24.73
CA ALA A 198 -19.73 5.29 24.97
C ALA A 198 -20.58 4.46 25.98
N GLY A 199 -20.07 3.30 26.44
CA GLY A 199 -20.80 2.39 27.33
C GLY A 199 -21.94 1.62 26.67
N ALA A 200 -21.97 1.58 25.33
CA ALA A 200 -22.99 0.84 24.57
C ALA A 200 -22.73 -0.66 24.52
N ILE A 201 -21.47 -1.08 24.70
CA ILE A 201 -21.04 -2.47 24.91
C ILE A 201 -20.16 -2.57 26.16
N ASP A 202 -20.21 -3.70 26.83
CA ASP A 202 -19.40 -3.97 28.02
C ASP A 202 -18.04 -4.61 27.68
N GLU A 203 -17.17 -4.78 28.68
CA GLU A 203 -15.83 -5.36 28.52
C GLU A 203 -15.88 -6.80 28.00
N ALA A 204 -16.83 -7.63 28.43
CA ALA A 204 -16.96 -9.01 27.98
C ALA A 204 -17.33 -9.08 26.49
N GLN A 205 -18.22 -8.19 26.05
CA GLN A 205 -18.59 -8.03 24.64
C GLN A 205 -17.41 -7.52 23.81
N TRP A 206 -16.66 -6.53 24.32
CA TRP A 206 -15.46 -6.03 23.68
C TRP A 206 -14.40 -7.12 23.47
N VAL A 207 -14.07 -7.88 24.52
CA VAL A 207 -13.11 -9.00 24.45
C VAL A 207 -13.58 -10.10 23.50
N ALA A 208 -14.88 -10.39 23.46
CA ALA A 208 -15.42 -11.40 22.55
C ALA A 208 -15.27 -11.02 21.05
N LEU A 209 -15.12 -9.73 20.74
CA LEU A 209 -14.89 -9.27 19.36
C LEU A 209 -13.48 -9.56 18.86
N GLU A 210 -12.48 -9.68 19.73
CA GLU A 210 -11.08 -9.92 19.33
C GLU A 210 -10.95 -11.17 18.45
N ALA A 211 -11.52 -12.29 18.86
CA ALA A 211 -11.47 -13.54 18.10
C ALA A 211 -12.33 -13.49 16.82
N LYS A 212 -13.45 -12.74 16.85
CA LYS A 212 -14.37 -12.67 15.71
C LYS A 212 -13.84 -11.84 14.55
N MET A 213 -13.08 -10.77 14.83
CA MET A 213 -12.59 -9.87 13.78
C MET A 213 -11.34 -10.35 13.06
N THR A 214 -10.75 -11.48 13.47
CA THR A 214 -9.48 -12.02 12.95
C THR A 214 -9.61 -13.51 12.63
N ARG A 215 -10.48 -13.84 11.70
CA ARG A 215 -10.92 -15.20 11.44
C ARG A 215 -9.87 -16.10 10.77
N SER A 216 -8.92 -15.54 10.05
CA SER A 216 -7.87 -16.30 9.35
C SER A 216 -6.60 -15.45 9.19
N PRO A 217 -5.45 -16.08 8.88
CA PRO A 217 -4.32 -15.35 8.29
C PRO A 217 -4.76 -14.57 7.05
N GLY A 218 -4.00 -13.55 6.70
CA GLY A 218 -4.26 -12.66 5.56
C GLY A 218 -4.26 -11.19 5.95
N THR A 219 -4.33 -10.32 4.95
CA THR A 219 -4.37 -8.87 5.18
C THR A 219 -5.75 -8.43 5.71
N CYS A 220 -5.85 -7.19 6.18
CA CYS A 220 -7.15 -6.63 6.55
C CYS A 220 -8.16 -6.81 5.39
N ASN A 221 -9.37 -7.23 5.74
CA ASN A 221 -10.46 -7.51 4.78
C ASN A 221 -11.34 -6.29 4.47
N THR A 222 -10.92 -5.08 4.85
CA THR A 222 -11.48 -3.80 4.43
C THR A 222 -10.57 -3.16 3.38
N MET A 223 -11.04 -2.13 2.66
CA MET A 223 -10.23 -1.36 1.70
C MET A 223 -9.29 -0.40 2.45
N GLY A 224 -8.36 -1.00 3.20
CA GLY A 224 -7.26 -0.34 3.87
C GLY A 224 -6.03 -0.19 2.96
N THR A 225 -4.86 0.12 3.56
CA THR A 225 -3.62 0.31 2.79
C THR A 225 -3.13 -0.99 2.16
N ALA A 226 -3.24 -2.13 2.84
CA ALA A 226 -2.82 -3.43 2.31
C ALA A 226 -3.58 -3.78 1.02
N SER A 227 -4.92 -3.80 1.06
CA SER A 227 -5.77 -4.09 -0.10
C SER A 227 -5.59 -3.06 -1.22
N THR A 228 -5.44 -1.77 -0.87
CA THR A 228 -5.15 -0.73 -1.86
C THR A 228 -3.83 -1.03 -2.57
N MET A 229 -2.73 -1.22 -1.82
CA MET A 229 -1.41 -1.38 -2.43
C MET A 229 -1.29 -2.64 -3.29
N THR A 230 -1.87 -3.78 -2.87
CA THR A 230 -1.88 -4.99 -3.70
C THR A 230 -2.67 -4.79 -4.99
N ALA A 231 -3.83 -4.11 -4.93
CA ALA A 231 -4.61 -3.77 -6.13
C ALA A 231 -3.85 -2.83 -7.07
N LEU A 232 -3.10 -1.83 -6.52
CA LEU A 232 -2.26 -0.95 -7.35
C LEU A 232 -1.13 -1.71 -8.05
N VAL A 233 -0.52 -2.70 -7.40
CA VAL A 233 0.52 -3.54 -7.99
C VAL A 233 -0.04 -4.37 -9.15
N GLU A 234 -1.27 -4.87 -9.04
CA GLU A 234 -1.96 -5.55 -10.16
C GLU A 234 -2.29 -4.57 -11.29
N ALA A 235 -2.79 -3.37 -10.97
CA ALA A 235 -3.10 -2.34 -11.96
C ALA A 235 -1.84 -1.81 -12.68
N LEU A 236 -0.68 -1.81 -12.02
CA LEU A 236 0.64 -1.55 -12.62
C LEU A 236 1.09 -2.67 -13.58
N GLY A 237 0.38 -3.79 -13.63
CA GLY A 237 0.73 -4.94 -14.45
C GLY A 237 1.78 -5.87 -13.83
N LEU A 238 2.09 -5.77 -12.53
CA LEU A 238 3.14 -6.55 -11.84
C LEU A 238 2.62 -7.82 -11.14
N ALA A 239 1.31 -8.08 -11.16
CA ALA A 239 0.68 -9.28 -10.62
C ALA A 239 -0.20 -9.95 -11.69
N LEU A 240 -0.53 -11.22 -11.50
CA LEU A 240 -1.46 -11.92 -12.38
C LEU A 240 -2.88 -11.34 -12.27
N PRO A 241 -3.66 -11.23 -13.36
CA PRO A 241 -5.01 -10.67 -13.30
C PRO A 241 -5.90 -11.36 -12.28
N GLY A 242 -6.54 -10.58 -11.40
CA GLY A 242 -7.45 -11.06 -10.36
C GLY A 242 -6.76 -11.65 -9.11
N SER A 243 -5.44 -11.85 -9.16
CA SER A 243 -4.69 -12.53 -8.09
C SER A 243 -4.73 -11.81 -6.74
N THR A 244 -4.77 -10.48 -6.76
CA THR A 244 -4.67 -9.66 -5.54
C THR A 244 -5.96 -9.61 -4.73
N SER A 245 -7.07 -10.04 -5.31
CA SER A 245 -8.38 -10.10 -4.64
C SER A 245 -8.68 -11.45 -3.99
N ILE A 246 -7.92 -12.50 -4.32
CA ILE A 246 -8.16 -13.87 -3.82
C ILE A 246 -7.96 -13.93 -2.31
N PRO A 247 -8.94 -14.37 -1.51
CA PRO A 247 -8.77 -14.53 -0.07
C PRO A 247 -7.62 -15.47 0.27
N ALA A 248 -6.85 -15.15 1.31
CA ALA A 248 -5.64 -15.86 1.72
C ALA A 248 -5.83 -17.39 1.92
N MET A 249 -7.01 -17.78 2.39
CA MET A 249 -7.34 -19.18 2.71
C MET A 249 -8.24 -19.84 1.66
N ASP A 250 -8.54 -19.17 0.55
CA ASP A 250 -9.26 -19.79 -0.56
C ASP A 250 -8.36 -20.80 -1.30
N ALA A 251 -8.94 -21.91 -1.78
CA ALA A 251 -8.23 -22.92 -2.55
C ALA A 251 -7.65 -22.40 -3.89
N ALA A 252 -8.16 -21.28 -4.42
CA ALA A 252 -7.59 -20.59 -5.56
C ALA A 252 -6.22 -19.98 -5.25
N HIS A 253 -5.97 -19.58 -3.99
CA HIS A 253 -4.75 -18.88 -3.61
C HIS A 253 -3.47 -19.72 -3.82
N PRO A 254 -3.35 -21.00 -3.35
CA PRO A 254 -2.18 -21.83 -3.67
C PRO A 254 -2.07 -22.20 -5.15
N ARG A 255 -3.17 -22.25 -5.93
CA ARG A 255 -3.11 -22.41 -7.39
C ARG A 255 -2.49 -21.18 -8.03
N MET A 256 -2.97 -19.99 -7.70
CA MET A 256 -2.41 -18.72 -8.17
C MET A 256 -0.91 -18.58 -7.84
N ALA A 257 -0.50 -18.99 -6.63
CA ALA A 257 0.93 -18.98 -6.26
C ALA A 257 1.76 -19.94 -7.14
N THR A 258 1.20 -21.09 -7.56
CA THR A 258 1.84 -21.98 -8.54
C THR A 258 1.95 -21.30 -9.90
N ASP A 259 0.88 -20.67 -10.37
CA ASP A 259 0.86 -19.94 -11.65
C ASP A 259 1.88 -18.79 -11.67
N CYS A 260 2.08 -18.09 -10.52
CA CYS A 260 3.15 -17.10 -10.37
C CYS A 260 4.54 -17.73 -10.57
N GLY A 261 4.77 -18.92 -10.01
CA GLY A 261 6.02 -19.65 -10.17
C GLY A 261 6.28 -20.09 -11.61
N GLU A 262 5.25 -20.52 -12.34
CA GLU A 262 5.37 -20.87 -13.76
C GLU A 262 5.63 -19.63 -14.60
N ARG A 263 4.87 -18.56 -14.40
CA ARG A 263 4.97 -17.34 -15.23
C ARG A 263 6.31 -16.63 -15.10
N ILE A 264 6.90 -16.54 -13.90
CA ILE A 264 8.18 -15.85 -13.71
C ILE A 264 9.31 -16.51 -14.53
N VAL A 265 9.31 -17.83 -14.70
CA VAL A 265 10.28 -18.53 -15.54
C VAL A 265 10.15 -18.09 -17.00
N GLY A 266 8.91 -18.01 -17.52
CA GLY A 266 8.66 -17.46 -18.85
C GLY A 266 9.11 -16.01 -18.99
N MET A 267 8.87 -15.16 -17.98
CA MET A 267 9.30 -13.76 -18.00
C MET A 267 10.82 -13.61 -18.09
N VAL A 268 11.59 -14.51 -17.45
CA VAL A 268 13.07 -14.51 -17.57
C VAL A 268 13.48 -14.79 -19.01
N TRP A 269 12.88 -15.79 -19.67
CA TRP A 269 13.16 -16.10 -21.06
C TRP A 269 12.72 -15.00 -22.02
N ASP A 270 11.58 -14.34 -21.74
CA ASP A 270 11.02 -13.23 -22.53
C ASP A 270 11.80 -11.90 -22.30
N ASP A 271 12.73 -11.86 -21.35
CA ASP A 271 13.39 -10.64 -20.85
C ASP A 271 12.37 -9.55 -20.45
N LEU A 272 11.30 -9.97 -19.80
CA LEU A 272 10.21 -9.09 -19.41
C LEU A 272 10.53 -8.46 -18.05
N THR A 273 11.21 -7.31 -18.09
CA THR A 273 11.69 -6.57 -16.91
C THR A 273 10.70 -5.48 -16.49
N PRO A 274 10.81 -4.94 -15.24
CA PRO A 274 9.98 -3.82 -14.78
C PRO A 274 10.04 -2.60 -15.71
N ALA A 275 11.19 -2.28 -16.29
CA ALA A 275 11.35 -1.16 -17.22
C ALA A 275 10.47 -1.26 -18.48
N ARG A 276 10.04 -2.47 -18.87
CA ARG A 276 9.13 -2.69 -19.99
C ARG A 276 7.66 -2.57 -19.59
N ILE A 277 7.34 -2.68 -18.31
CA ILE A 277 5.97 -2.71 -17.75
C ILE A 277 5.62 -1.36 -17.13
N LEU A 278 6.52 -0.78 -16.35
CA LEU A 278 6.28 0.41 -15.54
C LEU A 278 6.43 1.69 -16.36
N SER A 279 5.42 1.99 -17.15
CA SER A 279 5.28 3.25 -17.88
C SER A 279 4.53 4.29 -17.04
N ARG A 280 4.54 5.56 -17.48
CA ARG A 280 3.66 6.59 -16.92
C ARG A 280 2.18 6.20 -17.03
N GLY A 281 1.77 5.56 -18.13
CA GLY A 281 0.40 5.06 -18.33
C GLY A 281 0.02 4.01 -17.29
N ALA A 282 0.92 3.06 -16.98
CA ALA A 282 0.71 2.07 -15.94
C ALA A 282 0.51 2.72 -14.55
N PHE A 283 1.30 3.75 -14.20
CA PHE A 283 1.10 4.48 -12.94
C PHE A 283 -0.20 5.29 -12.91
N LEU A 284 -0.65 5.86 -14.02
CA LEU A 284 -1.96 6.53 -14.11
C LEU A 284 -3.12 5.52 -14.01
N ASN A 285 -2.96 4.30 -14.56
CA ASN A 285 -3.91 3.21 -14.36
C ASN A 285 -4.03 2.84 -12.86
N ALA A 286 -2.90 2.71 -12.17
CA ALA A 286 -2.90 2.46 -10.74
C ALA A 286 -3.57 3.60 -9.95
N ALA A 287 -3.34 4.86 -10.32
CA ALA A 287 -4.03 6.02 -9.73
C ALA A 287 -5.55 5.96 -9.98
N ALA A 288 -6.01 5.60 -11.18
CA ALA A 288 -7.43 5.45 -11.50
C ALA A 288 -8.07 4.33 -10.66
N VAL A 289 -7.40 3.20 -10.52
CA VAL A 289 -7.82 2.09 -9.66
C VAL A 289 -7.89 2.52 -8.19
N GLN A 290 -6.91 3.28 -7.67
CA GLN A 290 -6.96 3.84 -6.32
C GLN A 290 -8.24 4.65 -6.09
N MET A 291 -8.61 5.51 -7.06
CA MET A 291 -9.80 6.34 -6.96
C MET A 291 -11.09 5.50 -7.00
N ALA A 292 -11.18 4.55 -7.94
CA ALA A 292 -12.37 3.71 -8.09
C ALA A 292 -12.60 2.75 -6.90
N LEU A 293 -11.53 2.32 -6.22
CA LEU A 293 -11.59 1.46 -5.03
C LEU A 293 -12.01 2.20 -3.76
N GLY A 294 -12.00 3.53 -3.72
CA GLY A 294 -12.05 4.24 -2.43
C GLY A 294 -10.77 4.00 -1.60
N GLY A 295 -9.61 3.98 -2.25
CA GLY A 295 -8.34 3.55 -1.69
C GLY A 295 -7.79 4.43 -0.56
N SER A 296 -6.73 3.94 0.08
CA SER A 296 -6.05 4.58 1.21
C SER A 296 -5.29 5.84 0.81
N THR A 297 -5.26 6.85 1.69
CA THR A 297 -4.37 8.02 1.56
C THR A 297 -2.89 7.64 1.55
N ASN A 298 -2.51 6.58 2.29
CA ASN A 298 -1.12 6.10 2.34
C ASN A 298 -0.59 5.71 0.95
N ALA A 299 -1.46 5.27 0.05
CA ALA A 299 -1.08 4.90 -1.31
C ALA A 299 -0.49 6.09 -2.09
N ALA A 300 -0.90 7.34 -1.82
CA ALA A 300 -0.31 8.52 -2.45
C ALA A 300 1.20 8.64 -2.17
N VAL A 301 1.62 8.35 -0.93
CA VAL A 301 3.05 8.32 -0.57
C VAL A 301 3.78 7.17 -1.27
N HIS A 302 3.16 5.99 -1.29
CA HIS A 302 3.82 4.79 -1.81
C HIS A 302 3.94 4.77 -3.32
N ILE A 303 2.90 5.19 -4.05
CA ILE A 303 2.90 5.18 -5.51
C ILE A 303 3.91 6.20 -6.07
N VAL A 304 4.07 7.35 -5.41
CA VAL A 304 5.10 8.35 -5.77
C VAL A 304 6.49 7.78 -5.57
N ALA A 305 6.75 7.09 -4.43
CA ALA A 305 8.04 6.44 -4.18
C ALA A 305 8.33 5.35 -5.21
N MET A 306 7.35 4.49 -5.53
CA MET A 306 7.49 3.43 -6.53
C MET A 306 7.76 4.00 -7.93
N ALA A 307 7.07 5.08 -8.31
CA ALA A 307 7.26 5.76 -9.59
C ALA A 307 8.69 6.32 -9.71
N ARG A 308 9.18 7.00 -8.66
CA ARG A 308 10.55 7.54 -8.64
C ARG A 308 11.61 6.44 -8.76
N ARG A 309 11.42 5.28 -8.10
CA ARG A 309 12.31 4.11 -8.25
C ARG A 309 12.28 3.53 -9.66
N ALA A 310 11.16 3.66 -10.37
CA ALA A 310 11.00 3.25 -11.76
C ALA A 310 11.48 4.32 -12.77
N GLY A 311 12.01 5.46 -12.31
CA GLY A 311 12.38 6.59 -13.18
C GLY A 311 11.17 7.31 -13.80
N VAL A 312 9.96 7.13 -13.24
CA VAL A 312 8.73 7.73 -13.75
C VAL A 312 8.35 8.96 -12.94
N VAL A 313 8.10 10.08 -13.62
CA VAL A 313 7.60 11.30 -12.98
C VAL A 313 6.12 11.16 -12.68
N LEU A 314 5.76 11.14 -11.39
CA LEU A 314 4.40 11.12 -10.88
C LEU A 314 4.33 11.98 -9.61
N GLY A 315 3.32 12.84 -9.51
CA GLY A 315 3.14 13.73 -8.36
C GLY A 315 1.68 13.78 -7.87
N LEU A 316 1.46 14.57 -6.82
CA LEU A 316 0.11 14.74 -6.26
C LEU A 316 -0.87 15.38 -7.26
N ASP A 317 -0.39 16.24 -8.16
CA ASP A 317 -1.25 16.87 -9.18
C ASP A 317 -1.78 15.86 -10.19
N ASP A 318 -1.00 14.81 -10.53
CA ASP A 318 -1.47 13.70 -11.35
C ASP A 318 -2.59 12.92 -10.64
N LEU A 319 -2.41 12.67 -9.34
CA LEU A 319 -3.42 11.98 -8.53
C LEU A 319 -4.71 12.80 -8.43
N ASP A 320 -4.63 14.13 -8.23
CA ASP A 320 -5.82 15.00 -8.19
C ASP A 320 -6.52 15.07 -9.55
N ALA A 321 -5.77 15.14 -10.64
CA ALA A 321 -6.35 15.13 -11.98
C ALA A 321 -7.15 13.84 -12.27
N VAL A 322 -6.65 12.69 -11.81
CA VAL A 322 -7.37 11.41 -11.90
C VAL A 322 -8.57 11.39 -10.95
N ALA A 323 -8.40 11.87 -9.69
CA ALA A 323 -9.47 11.89 -8.69
C ALA A 323 -10.69 12.74 -9.11
N ARG A 324 -10.49 13.75 -9.94
CA ARG A 324 -11.58 14.58 -10.46
C ARG A 324 -12.45 13.87 -11.51
N ARG A 325 -11.96 12.79 -12.13
CA ARG A 325 -12.61 12.10 -13.24
C ARG A 325 -13.15 10.73 -12.87
N VAL A 326 -12.45 10.01 -11.99
CA VAL A 326 -12.76 8.61 -11.66
C VAL A 326 -13.57 8.56 -10.36
N PRO A 327 -14.85 8.16 -10.40
CA PRO A 327 -15.69 8.04 -9.22
C PRO A 327 -15.32 6.81 -8.39
N VAL A 328 -15.73 6.77 -7.11
CA VAL A 328 -15.63 5.57 -6.28
C VAL A 328 -16.75 4.60 -6.66
N LEU A 329 -16.37 3.40 -7.10
CA LEU A 329 -17.31 2.35 -7.53
C LEU A 329 -17.32 1.13 -6.60
N ALA A 330 -16.22 0.83 -5.92
CA ALA A 330 -16.16 -0.29 -4.98
C ALA A 330 -16.85 0.10 -3.66
N ASN A 331 -17.95 -0.58 -3.36
CA ASN A 331 -18.75 -0.38 -2.16
C ASN A 331 -18.11 -1.08 -0.94
N LEU A 332 -16.90 -0.72 -0.59
CA LEU A 332 -16.08 -1.37 0.43
C LEU A 332 -15.83 -0.44 1.63
N PHE A 333 -15.86 -1.00 2.85
CA PHE A 333 -15.44 -0.25 4.05
C PHE A 333 -14.03 0.32 3.87
N PRO A 334 -13.76 1.56 4.32
CA PRO A 334 -14.62 2.46 5.09
C PRO A 334 -15.50 3.41 4.24
N SER A 335 -15.40 3.41 2.91
CA SER A 335 -16.18 4.28 2.01
C SER A 335 -17.56 3.70 1.70
N GLY A 336 -17.76 2.41 1.88
CA GLY A 336 -18.99 1.65 1.64
C GLY A 336 -19.33 0.70 2.79
N ASP A 337 -19.99 -0.42 2.47
CA ASP A 337 -20.58 -1.35 3.47
C ASP A 337 -20.24 -2.84 3.25
N ARG A 338 -19.34 -3.17 2.31
CA ARG A 338 -18.90 -4.53 1.97
C ARG A 338 -17.44 -4.76 2.35
N LEU A 339 -16.99 -6.02 2.25
CA LEU A 339 -15.64 -6.46 2.57
C LEU A 339 -14.93 -7.05 1.35
N MET A 340 -13.63 -7.33 1.45
CA MET A 340 -12.80 -7.77 0.33
C MET A 340 -13.19 -9.15 -0.23
N GLU A 341 -13.72 -10.06 0.59
CA GLU A 341 -14.25 -11.35 0.11
C GLU A 341 -15.46 -11.15 -0.80
N ASP A 342 -16.36 -10.19 -0.48
CA ASP A 342 -17.49 -9.82 -1.35
C ASP A 342 -16.98 -9.25 -2.67
N PHE A 343 -15.91 -8.44 -2.63
CA PHE A 343 -15.30 -7.87 -3.83
C PHE A 343 -14.72 -8.96 -4.75
N TYR A 344 -14.07 -9.97 -4.19
CA TYR A 344 -13.58 -11.12 -4.96
C TYR A 344 -14.73 -11.84 -5.69
N TYR A 345 -15.81 -12.17 -4.98
CA TYR A 345 -16.97 -12.83 -5.58
C TYR A 345 -17.75 -11.95 -6.57
N ALA A 346 -17.66 -10.62 -6.44
CA ALA A 346 -18.25 -9.69 -7.40
C ALA A 346 -17.48 -9.55 -8.72
N GLY A 347 -16.37 -10.28 -8.88
CA GLY A 347 -15.50 -10.26 -10.07
C GLY A 347 -14.13 -9.62 -9.81
N GLY A 348 -13.88 -9.09 -8.63
CA GLY A 348 -12.59 -8.59 -8.18
C GLY A 348 -12.06 -7.40 -8.97
N LEU A 349 -10.74 -7.22 -8.93
CA LEU A 349 -10.09 -6.08 -9.56
C LEU A 349 -10.23 -6.05 -11.10
N PRO A 350 -10.14 -7.16 -11.85
CA PRO A 350 -10.38 -7.13 -13.29
C PRO A 350 -11.76 -6.60 -13.68
N ALA A 351 -12.81 -6.95 -12.92
CA ALA A 351 -14.16 -6.47 -13.15
C ALA A 351 -14.29 -4.97 -12.90
N LEU A 352 -13.68 -4.46 -11.83
CA LEU A 352 -13.61 -3.02 -11.55
C LEU A 352 -12.86 -2.27 -12.66
N MET A 353 -11.68 -2.75 -13.07
CA MET A 353 -10.91 -2.15 -14.16
C MET A 353 -11.68 -2.16 -15.48
N LYS A 354 -12.41 -3.23 -15.78
CA LYS A 354 -13.31 -3.28 -16.94
C LYS A 354 -14.38 -2.20 -16.88
N ARG A 355 -14.95 -1.93 -15.69
CA ARG A 355 -15.99 -0.92 -15.49
C ARG A 355 -15.47 0.50 -15.73
N ILE A 356 -14.20 0.77 -15.41
CA ILE A 356 -13.55 2.07 -15.62
C ILE A 356 -12.63 2.08 -16.85
N ALA A 357 -12.78 1.15 -17.79
CA ALA A 357 -11.85 0.96 -18.91
C ALA A 357 -11.63 2.23 -19.76
N ALA A 358 -12.62 3.11 -19.86
CA ALA A 358 -12.51 4.39 -20.56
C ALA A 358 -11.48 5.36 -19.91
N GLU A 359 -11.17 5.17 -18.63
CA GLU A 359 -10.21 5.97 -17.85
C GLU A 359 -8.82 5.33 -17.77
N LEU A 360 -8.61 4.17 -18.43
CA LEU A 360 -7.38 3.40 -18.37
C LEU A 360 -6.61 3.41 -19.70
N SER A 361 -5.30 3.42 -19.60
CA SER A 361 -4.38 3.16 -20.72
C SER A 361 -4.32 1.65 -20.96
N LEU A 362 -5.23 1.12 -21.77
CA LEU A 362 -5.42 -0.31 -21.97
C LEU A 362 -4.27 -1.01 -22.73
N GLY A 363 -3.41 -0.24 -23.42
CA GLY A 363 -2.25 -0.75 -24.17
C GLY A 363 -1.02 -1.07 -23.31
N GLU A 364 -1.06 -0.81 -21.99
CA GLU A 364 0.07 -1.04 -21.10
C GLU A 364 0.38 -2.53 -20.95
N LEU A 365 1.66 -2.89 -21.08
CA LEU A 365 2.15 -4.26 -20.96
C LEU A 365 2.12 -4.74 -19.49
N THR A 366 1.85 -6.03 -19.30
CA THR A 366 1.81 -6.63 -17.96
C THR A 366 2.70 -7.88 -17.87
N VAL A 367 2.86 -8.42 -16.66
CA VAL A 367 3.61 -9.67 -16.40
C VAL A 367 3.12 -10.85 -17.23
N THR A 368 1.88 -10.85 -17.73
CA THR A 368 1.38 -11.92 -18.61
C THR A 368 2.01 -11.90 -20.01
N GLY A 369 2.70 -10.83 -20.39
CA GLY A 369 3.16 -10.58 -21.75
C GLY A 369 2.07 -10.02 -22.66
N ARG A 370 0.88 -9.78 -22.11
CA ARG A 370 -0.28 -9.16 -22.78
C ARG A 370 -0.52 -7.76 -22.24
N THR A 371 -1.32 -7.00 -22.96
CA THR A 371 -1.77 -5.68 -22.50
C THR A 371 -2.79 -5.78 -21.36
N LEU A 372 -2.96 -4.70 -20.60
CA LEU A 372 -4.00 -4.59 -19.60
C LEU A 372 -5.40 -4.84 -20.20
N GLY A 373 -5.66 -4.24 -21.38
CA GLY A 373 -6.93 -4.40 -22.08
C GLY A 373 -7.25 -5.84 -22.43
N GLU A 374 -6.25 -6.59 -22.91
CA GLU A 374 -6.42 -8.03 -23.22
C GLU A 374 -6.68 -8.84 -21.93
N ASN A 375 -6.03 -8.51 -20.83
CA ASN A 375 -6.19 -9.22 -19.56
C ASN A 375 -7.59 -9.03 -18.95
N ILE A 376 -8.20 -7.87 -19.11
CA ILE A 376 -9.53 -7.58 -18.55
C ILE A 376 -10.67 -7.77 -19.55
N ALA A 377 -10.39 -8.18 -20.78
CA ALA A 377 -11.39 -8.25 -21.86
C ALA A 377 -12.60 -9.13 -21.51
N SER A 378 -12.38 -10.27 -20.86
CA SER A 378 -13.42 -11.21 -20.43
C SER A 378 -13.94 -11.00 -19.01
N ALA A 379 -13.45 -9.98 -18.30
CA ALA A 379 -13.89 -9.73 -16.93
C ALA A 379 -15.35 -9.25 -16.90
N GLU A 380 -16.12 -9.71 -15.91
CA GLU A 380 -17.52 -9.36 -15.71
C GLU A 380 -17.76 -8.94 -14.26
N VAL A 381 -18.65 -7.97 -14.06
CA VAL A 381 -19.16 -7.63 -12.73
C VAL A 381 -20.33 -8.55 -12.43
N LEU A 382 -20.19 -9.37 -11.39
CA LEU A 382 -21.18 -10.36 -10.98
C LEU A 382 -22.15 -9.81 -9.91
N ASP A 383 -21.78 -8.73 -9.22
CA ASP A 383 -22.63 -8.07 -8.22
C ASP A 383 -22.47 -6.54 -8.28
N ASP A 384 -23.50 -5.87 -8.81
CA ASP A 384 -23.57 -4.41 -8.90
C ASP A 384 -23.76 -3.72 -7.52
N ALA A 385 -24.12 -4.45 -6.47
CA ALA A 385 -24.17 -3.89 -5.12
C ALA A 385 -22.77 -3.71 -4.52
N VAL A 386 -21.79 -4.49 -4.98
CA VAL A 386 -20.38 -4.44 -4.53
C VAL A 386 -19.54 -3.58 -5.46
N ILE A 387 -19.61 -3.81 -6.78
CA ILE A 387 -18.92 -2.99 -7.80
C ILE A 387 -19.98 -2.17 -8.53
N ARG A 388 -20.22 -0.95 -8.06
CA ARG A 388 -21.31 -0.08 -8.52
C ARG A 388 -21.19 0.30 -9.99
N PRO A 389 -22.31 0.44 -10.70
CA PRO A 389 -22.30 1.02 -12.05
C PRO A 389 -21.90 2.50 -12.01
N LEU A 390 -21.31 2.99 -13.11
CA LEU A 390 -20.91 4.40 -13.25
C LEU A 390 -22.07 5.39 -13.02
N ALA A 391 -23.29 5.00 -13.32
CA ALA A 391 -24.49 5.84 -13.10
C ALA A 391 -24.90 5.95 -11.62
N GLN A 392 -24.41 5.06 -10.75
CA GLN A 392 -24.75 5.00 -9.32
C GLN A 392 -23.51 4.74 -8.48
N PRO A 393 -22.48 5.60 -8.51
CA PRO A 393 -21.26 5.41 -7.76
C PRO A 393 -21.50 5.50 -6.24
N VAL A 394 -20.55 4.98 -5.45
CA VAL A 394 -20.50 5.20 -4.00
C VAL A 394 -20.21 6.67 -3.69
N SER A 395 -19.32 7.28 -4.47
CA SER A 395 -19.03 8.72 -4.45
C SER A 395 -18.80 9.19 -5.88
N SER A 396 -19.38 10.33 -6.24
CA SER A 396 -19.24 10.94 -7.57
C SER A 396 -17.84 11.51 -7.83
N SER A 397 -17.06 11.78 -6.77
CA SER A 397 -15.63 12.12 -6.85
C SER A 397 -14.79 10.94 -6.42
N GLY A 398 -13.51 10.92 -6.84
CA GLY A 398 -12.57 9.87 -6.47
C GLY A 398 -12.29 9.79 -4.97
N ALA A 399 -11.54 8.77 -4.56
CA ALA A 399 -11.25 8.48 -3.16
C ALA A 399 -10.58 9.65 -2.43
N LEU A 400 -9.71 10.39 -3.13
CA LEU A 400 -8.84 11.42 -2.55
C LEU A 400 -9.17 12.81 -3.09
N ALA A 401 -8.88 13.81 -2.25
CA ALA A 401 -8.72 15.20 -2.65
C ALA A 401 -7.31 15.66 -2.29
N VAL A 402 -6.57 16.24 -3.22
CA VAL A 402 -5.30 16.91 -2.95
C VAL A 402 -5.58 18.38 -2.68
N LEU A 403 -5.09 18.88 -1.55
CA LEU A 403 -5.32 20.24 -1.08
C LEU A 403 -4.01 21.02 -1.14
N ARG A 404 -4.10 22.30 -1.54
CA ARG A 404 -2.98 23.23 -1.59
C ARG A 404 -3.34 24.56 -0.93
N GLY A 405 -2.35 25.36 -0.62
CA GLY A 405 -2.53 26.67 -0.03
C GLY A 405 -1.36 27.07 0.85
N ASN A 406 -1.49 28.20 1.56
CA ASN A 406 -0.42 28.67 2.42
C ASN A 406 -0.12 27.75 3.61
N LEU A 407 -1.06 26.82 3.95
CA LEU A 407 -0.88 25.81 4.99
C LEU A 407 -0.29 24.50 4.44
N ALA A 408 -0.43 24.24 3.15
CA ALA A 408 0.08 23.05 2.47
C ALA A 408 0.65 23.41 1.09
N PRO A 409 1.75 24.16 0.99
CA PRO A 409 2.28 24.62 -0.30
C PRO A 409 2.70 23.46 -1.21
N ASP A 410 3.26 22.39 -0.66
CA ASP A 410 3.67 21.19 -1.41
C ASP A 410 2.55 20.12 -1.46
N GLY A 411 1.41 20.41 -0.84
CA GLY A 411 0.20 19.60 -0.86
C GLY A 411 -0.11 18.89 0.44
N ALA A 412 -1.36 18.47 0.52
CA ALA A 412 -1.92 17.59 1.54
C ALA A 412 -2.97 16.69 0.89
N VAL A 413 -3.37 15.60 1.54
CA VAL A 413 -4.37 14.68 1.02
C VAL A 413 -5.50 14.46 2.02
N MET A 414 -6.72 14.33 1.52
CA MET A 414 -7.90 14.00 2.30
C MET A 414 -8.63 12.82 1.65
N LYS A 415 -9.09 11.84 2.45
CA LYS A 415 -9.95 10.75 1.95
C LYS A 415 -11.39 11.25 1.87
N ALA A 416 -11.72 11.97 0.79
CA ALA A 416 -13.04 12.60 0.62
C ALA A 416 -14.18 11.57 0.60
N SER A 417 -13.96 10.35 0.08
CA SER A 417 -14.98 9.29 0.01
C SER A 417 -15.38 8.69 1.37
N ALA A 418 -14.66 9.00 2.45
CA ALA A 418 -14.95 8.50 3.80
C ALA A 418 -15.11 9.64 4.82
N ALA A 419 -15.28 10.88 4.35
CA ALA A 419 -15.46 12.08 5.15
C ALA A 419 -16.91 12.56 5.09
N ASP A 420 -17.35 13.31 6.11
CA ASP A 420 -18.68 13.92 6.11
C ASP A 420 -18.71 15.13 5.16
N PRO A 421 -19.55 15.14 4.12
CA PRO A 421 -19.62 16.24 3.15
C PRO A 421 -19.91 17.62 3.75
N ARG A 422 -20.53 17.71 4.93
CA ARG A 422 -20.79 18.99 5.61
C ARG A 422 -19.51 19.77 5.92
N PHE A 423 -18.35 19.07 6.01
CA PHE A 423 -17.05 19.69 6.26
C PHE A 423 -16.23 19.97 4.99
N PHE A 424 -16.78 19.72 3.80
CA PHE A 424 -16.05 20.00 2.56
C PHE A 424 -15.80 21.49 2.32
N GLN A 425 -16.63 22.35 2.89
CA GLN A 425 -16.38 23.78 3.01
C GLN A 425 -16.51 24.17 4.48
N HIS A 426 -15.40 24.41 5.13
CA HIS A 426 -15.36 24.59 6.58
C HIS A 426 -14.43 25.73 6.98
N ARG A 427 -14.84 26.50 7.99
CA ARG A 427 -14.00 27.47 8.70
C ARG A 427 -14.11 27.22 10.18
N GLY A 428 -12.98 27.15 10.86
CA GLY A 428 -12.95 26.92 12.30
C GLY A 428 -11.67 27.40 12.96
N ARG A 429 -11.75 27.61 14.27
CA ARG A 429 -10.56 27.94 15.07
C ARG A 429 -9.71 26.70 15.30
N ALA A 430 -8.39 26.85 15.21
CA ALA A 430 -7.43 25.80 15.48
C ALA A 430 -7.32 25.47 16.97
N LEU A 431 -7.27 24.18 17.28
CA LEU A 431 -6.81 23.63 18.55
C LEU A 431 -5.58 22.77 18.27
N VAL A 432 -4.41 23.24 18.72
CA VAL A 432 -3.11 22.68 18.34
C VAL A 432 -2.56 21.75 19.41
N PHE A 433 -1.97 20.65 18.96
CA PHE A 433 -1.27 19.65 19.77
C PHE A 433 0.12 19.40 19.18
N ASP A 434 1.15 19.33 20.03
CA ASP A 434 2.53 19.08 19.61
C ASP A 434 2.94 17.61 19.75
N SER A 435 2.06 16.79 20.33
CA SER A 435 2.29 15.34 20.43
C SER A 435 0.97 14.57 20.58
N PRO A 436 0.95 13.27 20.19
CA PRO A 436 -0.20 12.40 20.46
C PRO A 436 -0.52 12.24 21.94
N ALA A 437 0.49 12.28 22.81
CA ALA A 437 0.28 12.19 24.26
C ALA A 437 -0.48 13.40 24.80
N GLU A 438 -0.08 14.61 24.40
CA GLU A 438 -0.80 15.86 24.72
C GLU A 438 -2.24 15.81 24.18
N MET A 439 -2.39 15.43 22.90
CA MET A 439 -3.69 15.31 22.26
C MET A 439 -4.63 14.37 23.03
N ASN A 440 -4.15 13.17 23.37
CA ASN A 440 -4.96 12.19 24.11
C ASN A 440 -5.36 12.69 25.50
N ALA A 441 -4.43 13.31 26.22
CA ALA A 441 -4.70 13.86 27.54
C ALA A 441 -5.76 14.99 27.49
N ARG A 442 -5.60 15.95 26.56
CA ARG A 442 -6.53 17.09 26.42
C ARG A 442 -7.88 16.68 25.85
N CYS A 443 -7.93 15.75 24.88
CA CYS A 443 -9.20 15.27 24.33
C CYS A 443 -10.02 14.44 25.33
N ALA A 444 -9.40 13.91 26.39
CA ALA A 444 -10.09 13.25 27.49
C ALA A 444 -10.72 14.23 28.49
N ASP A 445 -10.26 15.48 28.53
CA ASP A 445 -10.74 16.53 29.43
C ASP A 445 -12.14 17.00 29.00
N LEU A 446 -13.10 16.93 29.93
CA LEU A 446 -14.48 17.35 29.69
C LEU A 446 -14.66 18.88 29.67
N ASP A 447 -13.70 19.63 30.26
CA ASP A 447 -13.70 21.09 30.30
C ASP A 447 -12.91 21.73 29.14
N LEU A 448 -12.37 20.90 28.21
CA LEU A 448 -11.66 21.38 27.04
C LEU A 448 -12.51 22.38 26.25
N ASP A 449 -11.98 23.58 25.96
CA ASP A 449 -12.65 24.60 25.16
C ASP A 449 -12.64 24.17 23.67
N VAL A 450 -13.66 23.42 23.27
CA VAL A 450 -13.83 22.86 21.92
C VAL A 450 -15.32 22.71 21.59
N ASP A 451 -15.65 22.97 20.34
CA ASP A 451 -16.95 22.71 19.73
C ASP A 451 -16.80 21.86 18.44
N GLU A 452 -17.90 21.50 17.80
CA GLU A 452 -17.89 20.67 16.58
C GLU A 452 -17.28 21.37 15.36
N ASN A 453 -17.14 22.70 15.38
CA ASN A 453 -16.54 23.49 14.31
C ASN A 453 -15.03 23.71 14.52
N THR A 454 -14.51 23.35 15.69
CA THR A 454 -13.08 23.47 15.99
C THR A 454 -12.25 22.56 15.08
N VAL A 455 -11.16 23.09 14.52
CA VAL A 455 -10.18 22.34 13.70
C VAL A 455 -9.08 21.80 14.61
N LEU A 456 -8.99 20.48 14.75
CA LEU A 456 -7.94 19.83 15.53
C LEU A 456 -6.67 19.74 14.71
N VAL A 457 -5.53 20.18 15.25
CA VAL A 457 -4.24 20.22 14.56
C VAL A 457 -3.20 19.45 15.35
N LEU A 458 -2.68 18.35 14.80
CA LEU A 458 -1.51 17.63 15.32
C LEU A 458 -0.31 17.90 14.41
N ARG A 459 0.77 18.43 14.96
CA ARG A 459 2.00 18.73 14.25
C ARG A 459 3.20 17.95 14.78
N TYR A 460 4.31 17.97 14.05
CA TYR A 460 5.54 17.22 14.34
C TYR A 460 5.38 15.70 14.28
N ALA A 461 4.44 15.23 13.49
CA ALA A 461 4.14 13.82 13.30
C ALA A 461 4.44 13.35 11.85
N GLY A 462 5.13 14.17 11.07
CA GLY A 462 5.60 13.88 9.72
C GLY A 462 6.86 13.02 9.67
N PRO A 463 7.43 12.82 8.46
CA PRO A 463 8.54 11.86 8.25
C PRO A 463 9.77 12.10 9.14
N VAL A 464 10.20 13.34 9.32
CA VAL A 464 11.37 13.71 10.13
C VAL A 464 11.00 13.89 11.60
N GLY A 465 9.86 14.54 11.87
CA GLY A 465 9.39 14.85 13.22
C GLY A 465 9.06 13.62 14.05
N ALA A 466 8.38 12.65 13.41
CA ALA A 466 8.12 11.34 13.99
C ALA A 466 8.59 10.26 13.01
N PRO A 467 9.80 9.68 13.22
CA PRO A 467 10.40 8.74 12.27
C PRO A 467 9.46 7.62 11.84
N GLY A 468 9.27 7.48 10.52
CA GLY A 468 8.29 6.58 9.94
C GLY A 468 6.90 7.18 9.80
N MET A 469 6.68 8.45 10.16
CA MET A 469 5.39 9.13 9.95
C MET A 469 4.21 8.26 10.44
N PRO A 470 4.09 7.99 11.76
CA PRO A 470 3.08 7.07 12.30
C PRO A 470 1.64 7.47 11.95
N GLU A 471 0.71 6.52 12.07
CA GLU A 471 -0.70 6.73 11.71
C GLU A 471 -1.50 7.48 12.79
N TRP A 472 -0.98 8.61 13.23
CA TRP A 472 -1.57 9.45 14.29
C TRP A 472 -2.55 10.50 13.76
N GLY A 473 -2.64 10.69 12.43
CA GLY A 473 -3.49 11.71 11.81
C GLY A 473 -5.01 11.46 11.92
N GLY A 474 -5.41 10.27 12.36
CA GLY A 474 -6.80 9.98 12.77
C GLY A 474 -7.05 10.46 14.20
N LEU A 475 -6.88 11.76 14.49
CA LEU A 475 -7.01 12.36 15.80
C LEU A 475 -8.32 11.96 16.49
N ALA A 476 -8.25 11.72 17.81
CA ALA A 476 -9.41 11.41 18.61
C ALA A 476 -10.39 12.60 18.68
N ILE A 477 -11.69 12.33 18.54
CA ILE A 477 -12.72 13.32 18.81
C ILE A 477 -12.80 13.54 20.33
N PRO A 478 -12.81 14.78 20.82
CA PRO A 478 -12.89 15.07 22.25
C PRO A 478 -14.07 14.36 22.92
N LYS A 479 -13.80 13.75 24.10
CA LYS A 479 -14.76 12.90 24.81
C LYS A 479 -16.11 13.58 25.06
N LYS A 480 -16.09 14.89 25.42
CA LYS A 480 -17.33 15.65 25.62
C LYS A 480 -18.19 15.77 24.35
N LEU A 481 -17.57 15.80 23.16
CA LEU A 481 -18.28 15.87 21.90
C LEU A 481 -18.79 14.50 21.47
N LEU A 482 -18.01 13.44 21.69
CA LEU A 482 -18.45 12.04 21.50
C LEU A 482 -19.72 11.76 22.32
N ALA A 483 -19.76 12.19 23.61
CA ALA A 483 -20.93 12.03 24.48
C ALA A 483 -22.16 12.79 23.98
N ARG A 484 -21.97 13.87 23.19
CA ARG A 484 -23.03 14.65 22.54
C ARG A 484 -23.43 14.09 21.15
N GLY A 485 -22.85 12.97 20.73
CA GLY A 485 -23.15 12.31 19.46
C GLY A 485 -22.35 12.83 18.26
N VAL A 486 -21.36 13.71 18.44
CA VAL A 486 -20.44 14.14 17.36
C VAL A 486 -19.56 12.95 16.95
N ARG A 487 -19.52 12.64 15.67
CA ARG A 487 -18.76 11.49 15.10
C ARG A 487 -17.72 11.90 14.08
N ASP A 488 -17.69 13.16 13.64
CA ASP A 488 -16.68 13.70 12.74
C ASP A 488 -16.39 15.16 13.04
N MET A 489 -15.16 15.59 12.74
CA MET A 489 -14.63 16.95 12.87
C MET A 489 -13.50 17.14 11.87
N VAL A 490 -13.19 18.37 11.49
CA VAL A 490 -11.99 18.66 10.70
C VAL A 490 -10.73 18.46 11.54
N ARG A 491 -9.83 17.62 11.03
CA ARG A 491 -8.57 17.23 11.67
C ARG A 491 -7.43 17.41 10.67
N LEU A 492 -6.36 18.06 11.09
CA LEU A 492 -5.20 18.35 10.24
C LEU A 492 -3.93 17.75 10.86
N SER A 493 -3.07 17.17 10.02
CA SER A 493 -1.76 16.71 10.47
C SER A 493 -0.78 16.53 9.32
N ASP A 494 0.52 16.61 9.62
CA ASP A 494 1.61 16.11 8.79
C ASP A 494 1.82 14.59 8.94
N ALA A 495 1.04 13.92 9.79
CA ALA A 495 1.00 12.46 9.97
C ALA A 495 0.25 11.74 8.84
N ARG A 496 0.32 10.39 8.87
CA ARG A 496 -0.56 9.48 8.14
C ARG A 496 -1.76 9.07 8.99
N MET A 497 -2.73 8.46 8.34
CA MET A 497 -3.87 7.79 8.97
C MET A 497 -4.00 6.38 8.39
N SER A 498 -4.47 5.41 9.17
CA SER A 498 -4.81 4.09 8.64
C SER A 498 -5.81 4.19 7.49
N GLY A 499 -5.61 3.42 6.44
CA GLY A 499 -6.55 3.36 5.31
C GLY A 499 -7.94 2.85 5.68
N THR A 500 -8.07 2.20 6.85
CA THR A 500 -9.33 1.69 7.40
C THR A 500 -10.11 2.73 8.21
N HIS A 501 -9.54 3.91 8.46
CA HIS A 501 -10.18 5.03 9.16
C HIS A 501 -11.11 5.83 8.25
N TYR A 502 -12.02 6.57 8.88
CA TYR A 502 -12.97 7.48 8.25
C TYR A 502 -12.94 8.85 8.93
N GLY A 503 -13.58 9.82 8.29
CA GLY A 503 -13.78 11.18 8.78
C GLY A 503 -12.94 12.23 8.07
N SER A 504 -13.21 13.49 8.41
CA SER A 504 -12.70 14.70 7.75
C SER A 504 -11.26 15.00 8.18
N CYS A 505 -10.31 14.16 7.74
CA CYS A 505 -8.89 14.24 8.07
C CYS A 505 -8.08 14.72 6.86
N VAL A 506 -7.39 15.84 7.00
CA VAL A 506 -6.37 16.32 6.07
C VAL A 506 -5.00 15.89 6.58
N LEU A 507 -4.26 15.16 5.76
CA LEU A 507 -3.08 14.38 6.12
C LEU A 507 -1.90 14.73 5.22
N HIS A 508 -0.71 14.29 5.62
CA HIS A 508 0.51 14.44 4.82
C HIS A 508 0.82 15.90 4.48
N ILE A 509 0.41 16.84 5.33
CA ILE A 509 0.64 18.27 5.09
C ILE A 509 2.14 18.50 4.87
N SER A 510 2.48 19.02 3.69
CA SER A 510 3.86 19.22 3.26
C SER A 510 4.12 20.69 2.89
N PRO A 511 5.33 21.20 3.27
CA PRO A 511 6.35 20.56 4.10
C PRO A 511 5.88 20.33 5.53
N GLU A 512 6.39 19.26 6.20
CA GLU A 512 6.03 18.95 7.58
C GLU A 512 6.49 20.01 8.60
N ALA A 513 5.87 20.05 9.77
CA ALA A 513 6.21 21.00 10.82
C ALA A 513 7.66 20.92 11.31
N ALA A 514 8.26 19.73 11.37
CA ALA A 514 9.60 19.52 11.91
C ALA A 514 10.73 20.10 11.05
N VAL A 515 10.46 20.40 9.78
CA VAL A 515 11.40 21.06 8.88
C VAL A 515 11.03 22.55 8.63
N GLY A 516 10.14 23.12 9.44
CA GLY A 516 9.70 24.51 9.36
C GLY A 516 8.58 24.74 8.37
N GLY A 517 7.82 23.71 8.00
CA GLY A 517 6.61 23.84 7.20
C GLY A 517 5.54 24.71 7.89
N PRO A 518 4.58 25.25 7.13
CA PRO A 518 3.58 26.21 7.65
C PRO A 518 2.75 25.67 8.82
N LEU A 519 2.54 24.36 8.93
CA LEU A 519 1.84 23.74 10.04
C LEU A 519 2.50 24.06 11.40
N ALA A 520 3.82 24.24 11.45
CA ALA A 520 4.56 24.64 12.64
C ALA A 520 4.17 26.04 13.15
N LEU A 521 3.62 26.89 12.28
CA LEU A 521 3.29 28.28 12.58
C LEU A 521 1.87 28.47 13.13
N VAL A 522 1.03 27.43 13.07
CA VAL A 522 -0.35 27.48 13.58
C VAL A 522 -0.37 27.63 15.09
N ARG A 523 -1.24 28.51 15.58
CA ARG A 523 -1.46 28.73 17.03
C ARG A 523 -2.91 28.45 17.40
N ASN A 524 -3.14 28.15 18.68
CA ASN A 524 -4.51 28.01 19.20
C ASN A 524 -5.31 29.28 18.92
N GLY A 525 -6.53 29.12 18.39
CA GLY A 525 -7.42 30.22 18.05
C GLY A 525 -7.25 30.80 16.65
N ASP A 526 -6.19 30.44 15.89
CA ASP A 526 -6.07 30.83 14.48
C ASP A 526 -7.24 30.27 13.65
N GLU A 527 -7.77 31.04 12.73
CA GLU A 527 -8.79 30.56 11.80
C GLU A 527 -8.15 29.75 10.66
N ILE A 528 -8.71 28.57 10.38
CA ILE A 528 -8.34 27.73 9.25
C ILE A 528 -9.56 27.55 8.34
N ALA A 529 -9.34 27.72 7.03
CA ALA A 529 -10.34 27.50 6.00
C ALA A 529 -9.96 26.28 5.14
N LEU A 530 -10.91 25.34 5.05
CA LEU A 530 -10.87 24.16 4.18
C LEU A 530 -11.94 24.33 3.08
N ASP A 531 -11.55 24.17 1.82
CA ASP A 531 -12.48 24.08 0.69
C ASP A 531 -12.05 22.90 -0.21
N VAL A 532 -12.72 21.76 -0.03
CA VAL A 532 -12.41 20.52 -0.76
C VAL A 532 -12.79 20.64 -2.25
N PRO A 533 -13.93 21.18 -2.65
CA PRO A 533 -14.24 21.49 -4.04
C PRO A 533 -13.19 22.35 -4.73
N ALA A 534 -12.77 23.44 -4.09
CA ALA A 534 -11.74 24.34 -4.61
C ALA A 534 -10.29 23.80 -4.46
N ARG A 535 -10.12 22.67 -3.72
CA ARG A 535 -8.81 22.09 -3.41
C ARG A 535 -7.89 23.04 -2.61
N THR A 536 -8.45 23.81 -1.69
CA THR A 536 -7.68 24.76 -0.90
C THR A 536 -7.67 24.47 0.59
N LEU A 537 -6.52 24.76 1.22
CA LEU A 537 -6.31 24.71 2.67
C LEU A 537 -5.54 25.99 3.08
N THR A 538 -6.19 26.83 3.86
CA THR A 538 -5.69 28.18 4.15
C THR A 538 -5.65 28.44 5.64
N LEU A 539 -4.51 28.92 6.12
CA LEU A 539 -4.35 29.54 7.42
C LEU A 539 -4.67 31.05 7.27
N CYS A 540 -5.78 31.48 7.89
CA CYS A 540 -6.30 32.84 7.77
C CYS A 540 -5.59 33.81 8.73
N VAL A 541 -4.27 33.92 8.57
CA VAL A 541 -3.40 34.80 9.36
C VAL A 541 -2.66 35.71 8.38
N ALA A 542 -2.48 36.97 8.73
CA ALA A 542 -1.80 37.95 7.88
C ALA A 542 -0.34 37.56 7.60
N ASP A 543 0.14 37.86 6.40
CA ASP A 543 1.47 37.42 5.93
C ASP A 543 2.62 37.96 6.78
N ASP A 544 2.49 39.18 7.29
CA ASP A 544 3.48 39.80 8.18
C ASP A 544 3.57 39.08 9.55
N GLU A 545 2.44 38.59 10.07
CA GLU A 545 2.43 37.74 11.26
C GLU A 545 3.03 36.37 10.97
N LEU A 546 2.69 35.75 9.86
CA LEU A 546 3.31 34.47 9.46
C LEU A 546 4.83 34.63 9.29
N ALA A 547 5.30 35.73 8.71
CA ALA A 547 6.73 36.01 8.58
C ALA A 547 7.41 36.18 9.96
N ARG A 548 6.75 36.86 10.92
CA ARG A 548 7.25 36.98 12.30
C ARG A 548 7.31 35.63 13.01
N ARG A 549 6.26 34.80 12.87
CA ARG A 549 6.24 33.45 13.45
C ARG A 549 7.32 32.56 12.86
N ARG A 550 7.55 32.66 11.54
CA ARG A 550 8.61 31.91 10.85
C ARG A 550 10.00 32.32 11.32
N ALA A 551 10.25 33.60 11.48
CA ALA A 551 11.52 34.11 12.00
C ALA A 551 11.80 33.69 13.47
N ALA A 552 10.74 33.47 14.25
CA ALA A 552 10.83 33.04 15.65
C ALA A 552 10.81 31.49 15.81
N TRP A 553 10.55 30.75 14.73
CA TRP A 553 10.48 29.29 14.82
C TRP A 553 11.86 28.68 15.02
N VAL A 554 11.94 27.71 15.91
CA VAL A 554 13.14 26.91 16.20
C VAL A 554 12.83 25.45 15.93
N ALA A 555 13.71 24.78 15.20
CA ALA A 555 13.56 23.37 14.90
C ALA A 555 13.54 22.54 16.21
N PRO A 556 12.61 21.60 16.36
CA PRO A 556 12.59 20.72 17.50
C PRO A 556 13.87 19.86 17.53
N PRO A 557 14.38 19.51 18.72
CA PRO A 557 15.55 18.66 18.83
C PRO A 557 15.27 17.28 18.24
N ARG A 558 16.24 16.73 17.51
CA ARG A 558 16.18 15.34 17.03
C ARG A 558 16.71 14.40 18.12
N PRO A 559 15.85 13.60 18.77
CA PRO A 559 16.26 12.87 19.98
C PRO A 559 17.15 11.64 19.68
N VAL A 560 17.27 11.22 18.41
CA VAL A 560 17.96 9.99 18.04
C VAL A 560 19.35 10.30 17.47
N SER A 561 20.38 9.82 18.17
CA SER A 561 21.78 10.11 17.84
C SER A 561 22.52 9.01 17.07
N ARG A 562 21.90 7.80 16.88
CA ARG A 562 22.55 6.65 16.25
C ARG A 562 21.57 5.66 15.61
N GLY A 563 22.13 4.77 14.80
CA GLY A 563 21.40 3.63 14.22
C GLY A 563 20.49 4.02 13.05
N TYR A 564 19.61 3.09 12.67
CA TYR A 564 18.76 3.23 11.50
C TYR A 564 17.82 4.43 11.59
N THR A 565 17.25 4.73 12.75
CA THR A 565 16.36 5.89 12.93
C THR A 565 17.08 7.21 12.65
N ARG A 566 18.36 7.35 13.00
CA ARG A 566 19.15 8.53 12.62
C ARG A 566 19.33 8.62 11.11
N LEU A 567 19.75 7.53 10.46
CA LEU A 567 19.87 7.47 9.00
C LEU A 567 18.53 7.85 8.33
N TYR A 568 17.42 7.33 8.84
CA TYR A 568 16.10 7.66 8.34
C TYR A 568 15.81 9.17 8.42
N GLN A 569 16.03 9.80 9.59
CA GLN A 569 15.77 11.23 9.78
C GLN A 569 16.67 12.16 8.97
N GLU A 570 17.88 11.70 8.62
CA GLU A 570 18.85 12.47 7.84
C GLU A 570 18.54 12.43 6.33
N HIS A 571 17.93 11.35 5.83
CA HIS A 571 17.78 11.08 4.40
C HIS A 571 16.35 10.95 3.90
N VAL A 572 15.34 10.89 4.78
CA VAL A 572 13.96 10.75 4.32
C VAL A 572 13.45 12.01 3.63
N THR A 573 12.87 11.84 2.46
CA THR A 573 12.19 12.93 1.73
C THR A 573 10.81 13.21 2.31
N GLN A 574 10.19 14.33 1.91
CA GLN A 574 8.88 14.73 2.39
C GLN A 574 7.75 13.84 1.85
N ALA A 575 6.55 13.93 2.44
CA ALA A 575 5.43 13.06 2.09
C ALA A 575 4.99 13.18 0.63
N HIS A 576 4.97 14.38 0.06
CA HIS A 576 4.64 14.62 -1.35
C HIS A 576 5.69 14.04 -2.31
N GLU A 577 6.89 13.72 -1.81
CA GLU A 577 7.98 13.08 -2.53
C GLU A 577 8.05 11.57 -2.32
N GLY A 578 7.17 11.00 -1.49
CA GLY A 578 7.06 9.56 -1.25
C GLY A 578 7.77 9.03 0.00
N CYS A 579 8.38 9.87 0.83
CA CYS A 579 9.14 9.47 2.05
C CYS A 579 10.19 8.39 1.76
N ASP A 580 10.82 8.42 0.58
CA ASP A 580 11.95 7.53 0.27
C ASP A 580 13.27 8.15 0.74
N PHE A 581 14.38 7.44 0.65
CA PHE A 581 15.68 8.05 0.90
C PHE A 581 16.17 8.77 -0.35
N ASP A 582 16.75 9.95 -0.16
CA ASP A 582 17.27 10.81 -1.23
C ASP A 582 18.35 10.14 -2.09
N PHE A 583 19.19 9.28 -1.48
CA PHE A 583 20.27 8.55 -2.15
C PHE A 583 19.82 7.25 -2.86
N LEU A 584 18.54 6.87 -2.77
CA LEU A 584 18.00 5.66 -3.42
C LEU A 584 17.22 5.98 -4.71
N GLN A 585 17.17 7.24 -5.09
CA GLN A 585 16.54 7.71 -6.31
C GLN A 585 17.61 7.79 -7.42
N GLY A 586 17.31 7.26 -8.59
CA GLY A 586 18.25 7.31 -9.72
C GLY A 586 17.67 6.64 -10.95
N ASP A 587 18.20 6.99 -12.12
CA ASP A 587 17.71 6.56 -13.42
C ASP A 587 18.27 5.21 -13.88
N ALA A 588 19.14 4.59 -13.10
CA ALA A 588 19.82 3.34 -13.45
C ALA A 588 19.70 2.29 -12.34
N PRO A 589 19.59 1.01 -12.70
CA PRO A 589 19.71 -0.08 -11.74
C PRO A 589 21.04 -0.05 -10.99
N SER A 590 21.06 -0.57 -9.77
CA SER A 590 22.30 -0.76 -9.03
C SER A 590 23.32 -1.58 -9.83
N PRO A 591 24.62 -1.21 -9.82
CA PRO A 591 25.61 -1.90 -10.62
C PRO A 591 25.78 -3.36 -10.19
N GLU A 592 26.02 -4.22 -11.15
CA GLU A 592 26.29 -5.63 -10.91
C GLU A 592 27.54 -5.81 -10.03
N PRO A 593 27.51 -6.71 -9.03
CA PRO A 593 28.66 -6.94 -8.18
C PRO A 593 29.81 -7.60 -8.94
N ALA A 594 31.04 -7.29 -8.56
CA ALA A 594 32.20 -8.02 -9.04
C ALA A 594 32.20 -9.44 -8.42
N ILE A 595 32.48 -10.45 -9.25
CA ILE A 595 32.60 -11.86 -8.84
C ILE A 595 34.06 -12.23 -8.93
N PHE A 596 34.75 -12.28 -7.78
CA PHE A 596 36.18 -12.52 -7.70
C PHE A 596 36.54 -13.99 -7.47
#